data_b398fd40bba9e9f54180ef96a5a07745
#
_entry.id   b398fd40bba9e9f54180ef96a5a07745
#
_cell.length_a   1.000
_cell.length_b   1.000
_cell.length_c   1.000
_cell.angle_alpha   90.00
_cell.angle_beta   90.00
_cell.angle_gamma   90.00
#
_symmetry.space_group_name_H-M   'P 1'
#
loop_
_entity.id
_entity.type
_entity.pdbx_description
1 polymer ?
#
loop_
_entity_poly.entity_id
_entity_poly.type
_entity_poly.pdbx_seq_one_letter_code
_entity_poly.pdbx_strand_id
1 'polypeptide(L)'
;MSLFHSGRKAQAPNFSQSEFRTALGMFATGVTIMTARTAEGGLVGLTVNSFNSVSLAPPLVLWSLARAAASMLAFSTGSHYAINILGSDQQTLAKRFAAKGVDRFADVAFVDVVGGAPLLVGAV
;
A
#
# COMPACT_ATOMS: atom_id res chain seq x y z
N MET A 1 0.08 -9.00 25.01
CA MET A 1 1.50 -8.69 25.10
C MET A 1 1.70 -7.40 25.87
N SER A 2 2.56 -7.43 26.84
CA SER A 2 2.93 -6.19 27.53
C SER A 2 4.00 -5.46 26.75
N LEU A 3 3.78 -4.21 26.44
CA LEU A 3 4.76 -3.33 25.83
C LEU A 3 5.69 -2.69 26.87
N PHE A 4 5.39 -2.90 28.14
CA PHE A 4 6.09 -2.23 29.21
C PHE A 4 6.81 -3.26 30.08
N HIS A 5 8.03 -2.95 30.40
CA HIS A 5 8.84 -3.72 31.31
C HIS A 5 9.03 -2.92 32.57
N SER A 6 8.47 -3.40 33.65
CA SER A 6 8.66 -2.76 34.94
C SER A 6 10.17 -2.72 35.27
N GLY A 7 10.70 -1.53 35.50
CA GLY A 7 12.09 -1.31 35.85
C GLY A 7 13.10 -1.59 34.74
N ARG A 8 12.66 -1.81 33.50
CA ARG A 8 13.55 -2.05 32.36
C ARG A 8 13.50 -0.93 31.35
N LYS A 9 14.66 -0.52 30.86
CA LYS A 9 14.75 0.36 29.71
C LYS A 9 14.79 -0.46 28.44
N ALA A 10 14.08 0.02 27.41
CA ALA A 10 14.23 -0.53 26.08
C ALA A 10 15.66 -0.28 25.58
N GLN A 11 16.26 -1.29 24.97
CA GLN A 11 17.57 -1.13 24.34
C GLN A 11 17.42 -0.56 22.96
N ALA A 12 18.41 0.23 22.53
CA ALA A 12 18.48 0.69 21.15
C ALA A 12 18.63 -0.52 20.23
N PRO A 13 17.98 -0.50 19.06
CA PRO A 13 18.13 -1.57 18.08
C PRO A 13 19.60 -1.70 17.64
N ASN A 14 20.06 -2.94 17.49
CA ASN A 14 21.38 -3.24 16.99
C ASN A 14 21.38 -3.81 15.56
N PHE A 15 20.33 -3.51 14.80
CA PHE A 15 20.21 -3.95 13.42
C PHE A 15 20.03 -2.74 12.51
N SER A 16 20.39 -2.90 11.23
CA SER A 16 20.23 -1.87 10.20
C SER A 16 18.79 -1.82 9.70
N GLN A 17 18.45 -0.72 9.02
CA GLN A 17 17.15 -0.62 8.33
C GLN A 17 16.98 -1.71 7.29
N SER A 18 18.06 -2.09 6.60
CA SER A 18 18.03 -3.15 5.60
C SER A 18 17.70 -4.50 6.23
N GLU A 19 18.32 -4.81 7.35
CA GLU A 19 18.03 -6.05 8.09
C GLU A 19 16.60 -6.08 8.61
N PHE A 20 16.11 -4.97 9.13
CA PHE A 20 14.74 -4.86 9.60
C PHE A 20 13.75 -5.06 8.46
N ARG A 21 14.00 -4.43 7.30
CA ARG A 21 13.16 -4.58 6.12
C ARG A 21 13.13 -6.03 5.62
N THR A 22 14.27 -6.71 5.64
CA THR A 22 14.35 -8.13 5.26
C THR A 22 13.52 -9.00 6.20
N ALA A 23 13.63 -8.78 7.52
CA ALA A 23 12.86 -9.52 8.50
C ALA A 23 11.34 -9.30 8.33
N LEU A 24 10.92 -8.05 8.10
CA LEU A 24 9.52 -7.74 7.82
C LEU A 24 9.03 -8.40 6.53
N GLY A 25 9.88 -8.48 5.51
CA GLY A 25 9.55 -9.14 4.25
C GLY A 25 9.26 -10.63 4.42
N MET A 26 9.94 -11.29 5.33
CA MET A 26 9.67 -12.69 5.65
C MET A 26 8.31 -12.90 6.32
N PHE A 27 7.82 -11.90 7.00
CA PHE A 27 6.53 -11.95 7.69
C PHE A 27 5.38 -11.49 6.80
N ALA A 28 5.66 -10.71 5.77
CA ALA A 28 4.63 -10.14 4.89
C ALA A 28 3.89 -11.24 4.15
N THR A 29 2.57 -11.18 4.17
CA THR A 29 1.71 -12.21 3.58
C THR A 29 1.09 -11.81 2.25
N GLY A 30 1.20 -10.54 1.86
CA GLY A 30 0.62 -10.08 0.60
C GLY A 30 1.08 -8.69 0.22
N VAL A 31 0.97 -8.41 -1.07
CA VAL A 31 1.30 -7.11 -1.63
C VAL A 31 0.04 -6.58 -2.30
N THR A 32 -0.26 -5.31 -2.06
CA THR A 32 -1.39 -4.63 -2.66
C THR A 32 -0.93 -3.40 -3.43
N ILE A 33 -1.73 -3.00 -4.41
CA ILE A 33 -1.60 -1.68 -5.04
C ILE A 33 -2.88 -0.92 -4.72
N MET A 34 -2.73 0.22 -4.06
CA MET A 34 -3.82 1.15 -3.82
C MET A 34 -3.92 2.10 -5.00
N THR A 35 -5.12 2.27 -5.55
CA THR A 35 -5.36 3.12 -6.70
C THR A 35 -6.48 4.11 -6.42
N ALA A 36 -6.37 5.29 -7.02
CA ALA A 36 -7.40 6.33 -6.89
C ALA A 36 -7.34 7.26 -8.09
N ARG A 37 -8.32 8.16 -8.20
CA ARG A 37 -8.28 9.27 -9.15
C ARG A 37 -8.08 10.58 -8.43
N THR A 38 -7.35 11.48 -9.07
CA THR A 38 -7.26 12.88 -8.62
C THR A 38 -8.56 13.60 -8.95
N ALA A 39 -8.74 14.80 -8.37
CA ALA A 39 -9.90 15.65 -8.68
C ALA A 39 -9.96 15.99 -10.17
N GLU A 40 -8.83 16.06 -10.85
CA GLU A 40 -8.73 16.35 -12.28
C GLU A 40 -8.91 15.11 -13.17
N GLY A 41 -9.16 13.95 -12.58
CA GLY A 41 -9.35 12.70 -13.30
C GLY A 41 -8.07 11.91 -13.57
N GLY A 42 -6.93 12.37 -13.09
CA GLY A 42 -5.67 11.65 -13.19
C GLY A 42 -5.65 10.36 -12.39
N LEU A 43 -4.76 9.45 -12.75
CA LEU A 43 -4.61 8.17 -12.07
C LEU A 43 -3.46 8.23 -11.10
N VAL A 44 -3.66 7.73 -9.89
CA VAL A 44 -2.60 7.53 -8.90
C VAL A 44 -2.65 6.10 -8.37
N GLY A 45 -1.48 5.57 -8.06
CA GLY A 45 -1.38 4.24 -7.49
C GLY A 45 -0.01 4.03 -6.86
N LEU A 46 0.02 3.21 -5.81
CA LEU A 46 1.29 2.86 -5.16
C LEU A 46 1.18 1.47 -4.56
N THR A 47 2.33 0.81 -4.51
CA THR A 47 2.48 -0.49 -3.88
C THR A 47 2.49 -0.33 -2.36
N VAL A 48 1.66 -1.11 -1.68
CA VAL A 48 1.52 -1.10 -0.22
C VAL A 48 1.62 -2.53 0.29
N ASN A 49 2.48 -2.74 1.26
CA ASN A 49 2.59 -4.02 1.97
C ASN A 49 2.20 -3.91 3.45
N SER A 50 1.72 -2.76 3.87
CA SER A 50 1.24 -2.50 5.24
C SER A 50 -0.27 -2.76 5.41
N PHE A 51 -0.94 -3.20 4.35
CA PHE A 51 -2.38 -3.44 4.36
C PHE A 51 -2.75 -4.51 5.38
N ASN A 52 -3.77 -4.23 6.18
CA ASN A 52 -4.27 -5.15 7.18
C ASN A 52 -5.78 -4.95 7.38
N SER A 53 -6.48 -6.01 7.71
CA SER A 53 -7.87 -5.89 8.10
C SER A 53 -7.97 -5.43 9.56
N VAL A 54 -8.97 -4.61 9.84
CA VAL A 54 -9.21 -4.07 11.19
C VAL A 54 -10.52 -4.60 11.76
N SER A 55 -11.58 -4.60 10.95
CA SER A 55 -12.92 -4.95 11.42
C SER A 55 -13.77 -5.48 10.28
N LEU A 56 -14.68 -6.38 10.61
CA LEU A 56 -15.66 -6.89 9.65
C LEU A 56 -16.98 -6.10 9.71
N ALA A 57 -17.32 -5.58 10.86
CA ALA A 57 -18.57 -4.84 11.06
C ALA A 57 -18.35 -3.63 11.98
N PRO A 58 -18.13 -2.43 11.44
CA PRO A 58 -18.09 -2.09 10.01
C PRO A 58 -16.84 -2.65 9.32
N PRO A 59 -16.86 -2.82 7.99
CA PRO A 59 -15.71 -3.31 7.26
C PRO A 59 -14.64 -2.23 7.19
N LEU A 60 -13.55 -2.43 7.89
CA LEU A 60 -12.45 -1.48 7.97
C LEU A 60 -11.13 -2.15 7.64
N VAL A 61 -10.29 -1.42 6.93
CA VAL A 61 -8.91 -1.80 6.62
C VAL A 61 -7.97 -0.69 7.06
N LEU A 62 -6.72 -1.05 7.26
CA LEU A 62 -5.66 -0.11 7.63
C LEU A 62 -4.48 -0.25 6.69
N TRP A 63 -3.94 0.86 6.26
CA TRP A 63 -2.66 0.92 5.54
C TRP A 63 -2.03 2.29 5.76
N SER A 64 -0.74 2.38 5.51
CA SER A 64 0.03 3.59 5.80
C SER A 64 0.53 4.23 4.53
N LEU A 65 0.46 5.55 4.49
CA LEU A 65 0.97 6.35 3.38
C LEU A 65 1.83 7.47 3.97
N ALA A 66 3.05 7.61 3.44
CA ALA A 66 3.93 8.68 3.88
C ALA A 66 3.31 10.04 3.57
N ARG A 67 3.39 10.98 4.51
CA ARG A 67 2.82 12.33 4.32
C ARG A 67 3.43 13.06 3.13
N ALA A 68 4.69 12.80 2.84
CA ALA A 68 5.41 13.41 1.71
C ALA A 68 5.17 12.70 0.38
N ALA A 69 4.36 11.63 0.35
CA ALA A 69 4.09 10.91 -0.90
C ALA A 69 3.35 11.82 -1.88
N ALA A 70 3.72 11.73 -3.15
CA ALA A 70 3.10 12.53 -4.21
C ALA A 70 1.60 12.26 -4.35
N SER A 71 1.16 11.05 -4.02
CA SER A 71 -0.25 10.63 -4.10
C SER A 71 -1.09 10.97 -2.86
N MET A 72 -0.48 11.53 -1.80
CA MET A 72 -1.18 11.79 -0.53
C MET A 72 -2.44 12.61 -0.74
N LEU A 73 -2.38 13.66 -1.56
CA LEU A 73 -3.52 14.54 -1.78
C LEU A 73 -4.71 13.78 -2.38
N ALA A 74 -4.47 12.93 -3.37
CA ALA A 74 -5.53 12.15 -4.01
C ALA A 74 -6.21 11.20 -3.03
N PHE A 75 -5.44 10.52 -2.19
CA PHE A 75 -6.00 9.59 -1.20
C PHE A 75 -6.69 10.29 -0.03
N SER A 76 -6.19 11.44 0.40
CA SER A 76 -6.76 12.15 1.56
C SER A 76 -7.99 12.98 1.21
N THR A 77 -8.11 13.46 -0.03
CA THR A 77 -9.24 14.29 -0.46
C THR A 77 -10.25 13.55 -1.30
N GLY A 78 -9.89 12.40 -1.85
CA GLY A 78 -10.80 11.57 -2.63
C GLY A 78 -11.82 10.85 -1.76
N SER A 79 -12.93 10.45 -2.37
CA SER A 79 -14.00 9.73 -1.68
C SER A 79 -13.83 8.21 -1.78
N HIS A 80 -13.09 7.72 -2.75
CA HIS A 80 -12.94 6.30 -3.05
C HIS A 80 -11.52 5.97 -3.44
N TYR A 81 -11.07 4.79 -3.04
CA TYR A 81 -9.86 4.17 -3.58
C TYR A 81 -10.10 2.67 -3.72
N ALA A 82 -9.32 2.02 -4.56
CA ALA A 82 -9.41 0.59 -4.77
C ALA A 82 -8.21 -0.12 -4.16
N ILE A 83 -8.44 -1.31 -3.66
CA ILE A 83 -7.42 -2.19 -3.11
C ILE A 83 -7.23 -3.34 -4.09
N ASN A 84 -6.07 -3.40 -4.72
CA ASN A 84 -5.76 -4.42 -5.70
C ASN A 84 -4.79 -5.42 -5.06
N ILE A 85 -5.29 -6.59 -4.73
CA ILE A 85 -4.46 -7.65 -4.13
C ILE A 85 -3.76 -8.39 -5.26
N LEU A 86 -2.43 -8.43 -5.24
CA LEU A 86 -1.64 -8.98 -6.33
C LEU A 86 -1.44 -10.48 -6.17
N GLY A 87 -1.46 -11.17 -7.30
CA GLY A 87 -1.04 -12.55 -7.38
C GLY A 87 0.48 -12.67 -7.46
N SER A 88 0.99 -13.88 -7.27
CA SER A 88 2.43 -14.17 -7.32
C SER A 88 3.06 -13.90 -8.69
N ASP A 89 2.26 -13.88 -9.75
CA ASP A 89 2.67 -13.58 -11.11
C ASP A 89 2.72 -12.08 -11.42
N GLN A 90 2.42 -11.22 -10.45
CA GLN A 90 2.33 -9.78 -10.63
C GLN A 90 3.46 -9.01 -9.95
N GLN A 91 4.62 -9.64 -9.75
CA GLN A 91 5.77 -8.99 -9.12
C GLN A 91 6.29 -7.79 -9.92
N THR A 92 6.27 -7.87 -11.23
CA THR A 92 6.69 -6.74 -12.10
C THR A 92 5.80 -5.52 -11.86
N LEU A 93 4.50 -5.75 -11.71
CA LEU A 93 3.55 -4.69 -11.44
C LEU A 93 3.79 -4.07 -10.06
N ALA A 94 4.05 -4.89 -9.05
CA ALA A 94 4.37 -4.41 -7.70
C ALA A 94 5.60 -3.50 -7.71
N LYS A 95 6.65 -3.88 -8.43
CA LYS A 95 7.87 -3.08 -8.55
C LYS A 95 7.62 -1.77 -9.29
N ARG A 96 6.82 -1.80 -10.34
CA ARG A 96 6.48 -0.60 -11.11
C ARG A 96 5.77 0.44 -10.27
N PHE A 97 4.79 0.03 -9.47
CA PHE A 97 4.03 0.94 -8.62
C PHE A 97 4.79 1.38 -7.36
N ALA A 98 5.97 0.83 -7.11
CA ALA A 98 6.89 1.27 -6.08
C ALA A 98 8.00 2.17 -6.63
N ALA A 99 8.22 2.19 -7.93
CA ALA A 99 9.29 2.97 -8.55
C ALA A 99 8.94 4.45 -8.61
N LYS A 100 9.95 5.30 -8.51
CA LYS A 100 9.81 6.74 -8.64
C LYS A 100 10.20 7.18 -10.05
N GLY A 101 9.57 8.27 -10.52
CA GLY A 101 9.92 8.89 -11.79
C GLY A 101 9.50 8.11 -13.03
N VAL A 102 8.56 7.17 -12.90
CA VAL A 102 8.02 6.40 -14.00
C VAL A 102 6.52 6.64 -14.12
N ASP A 103 5.97 6.48 -15.32
CA ASP A 103 4.53 6.42 -15.51
C ASP A 103 4.03 5.03 -15.08
N ARG A 104 3.52 4.94 -13.88
CA ARG A 104 3.12 3.67 -13.28
C ARG A 104 1.99 2.97 -14.03
N PHE A 105 1.12 3.72 -14.69
CA PHE A 105 -0.03 3.19 -15.43
C PHE A 105 0.25 2.94 -16.91
N ALA A 106 1.45 3.23 -17.40
CA ALA A 106 1.79 2.98 -18.80
C ALA A 106 1.65 1.48 -19.11
N ASP A 107 0.89 1.15 -20.16
CA ASP A 107 0.62 -0.24 -20.60
C ASP A 107 -0.02 -1.12 -19.53
N VAL A 108 -0.65 -0.54 -18.52
CA VAL A 108 -1.34 -1.29 -17.47
C VAL A 108 -2.83 -1.34 -17.79
N ALA A 109 -3.37 -2.56 -17.86
CA ALA A 109 -4.80 -2.75 -18.08
C ALA A 109 -5.57 -2.53 -16.77
N PHE A 110 -6.61 -1.71 -16.85
CA PHE A 110 -7.49 -1.46 -15.70
C PHE A 110 -8.92 -1.20 -16.17
N VAL A 111 -9.86 -1.30 -15.24
CA VAL A 111 -11.26 -0.93 -15.46
C VAL A 111 -11.70 0.06 -14.39
N ASP A 112 -12.58 0.97 -14.77
CA ASP A 112 -13.15 1.92 -13.81
C ASP A 112 -14.32 1.26 -13.06
N VAL A 113 -14.43 1.59 -11.79
CA VAL A 113 -15.53 1.13 -10.94
C VAL A 113 -16.27 2.31 -10.32
N VAL A 114 -17.29 2.03 -9.55
CA VAL A 114 -18.04 3.04 -8.80
C VAL A 114 -17.08 3.86 -7.95
N GLY A 115 -17.18 5.20 -8.05
CA GLY A 115 -16.27 6.13 -7.38
C GLY A 115 -15.04 6.49 -8.22
N GLY A 116 -14.85 5.88 -9.37
CA GLY A 116 -13.84 6.26 -10.35
C GLY A 116 -12.44 5.69 -10.10
N ALA A 117 -12.22 4.97 -9.00
CA ALA A 117 -10.91 4.35 -8.77
C ALA A 117 -10.67 3.22 -9.78
N PRO A 118 -9.47 3.15 -10.40
CA PRO A 118 -9.19 2.09 -11.37
C PRO A 118 -8.93 0.76 -10.65
N LEU A 119 -9.53 -0.32 -11.16
CA LEU A 119 -9.21 -1.68 -10.75
C LEU A 119 -8.24 -2.30 -11.75
N LEU A 120 -7.13 -2.80 -11.25
CA LEU A 120 -6.12 -3.42 -12.10
C LEU A 120 -6.59 -4.81 -12.53
N VAL A 121 -6.49 -5.08 -13.83
CA VAL A 121 -6.86 -6.38 -14.39
C VAL A 121 -5.90 -7.46 -13.86
N GLY A 122 -6.45 -8.59 -13.46
CA GLY A 122 -5.69 -9.71 -12.92
C GLY A 122 -5.46 -9.67 -11.41
N ALA A 123 -5.76 -8.57 -10.75
CA ALA A 123 -5.76 -8.51 -9.29
C ALA A 123 -6.98 -9.24 -8.71
N VAL A 124 -6.83 -9.65 -7.48
CA VAL A 124 -7.92 -10.34 -6.76
C VAL A 124 -8.94 -9.33 -6.21
#